data_60388bd75b2e241544d1300991602572
#
_entry.id   60388bd75b2e241544d1300991602572
#
_cell.length_a   1.000
_cell.length_b   1.000
_cell.length_c   1.000
_cell.angle_alpha   90.00
_cell.angle_beta   90.00
_cell.angle_gamma   90.00
#
_symmetry.space_group_name_H-M   'P 1'
#
loop_
_entity.id
_entity.type
_entity.pdbx_description
1 polymer ?
#
loop_
_entity_poly.entity_id
_entity_poly.type
_entity_poly.pdbx_seq_one_letter_code
_entity_poly.pdbx_strand_id
1 'polypeptide(L)'
;MIVLRPYQTEALEAVLSSEAKGINKQLIVLPTGAGKTVIFSHLPIIRKESTPMLVIAHRAELLHQAKNKIQQMNPNLIVEIEQAENIAGKVDVVVASVPTMGRANSDRIEKFPKDYFKTIIIDEAHHAAAPTYRRIVDYFQPNLILGVTATPQRSDSTRLIDVFQEIVYYKTIEDLIKQGWLTRLVGYRIKTETDLTEIEVSDGDFVQSQLQDAVNNPNRNASIVAAYQQICQERKTLVFAAGVQHAKDLALSFTKNSITTEVILGETPDEERSTILQKFRNNEIKVLINVGVLTEGFDEPSVQAIILARPTKSTLLYTQVVGRGTRLDEGKDNCLIIDISDTTKGKKPIGLPTLLGLPPDFDLNGQDLVDVAEEYKALEYLSPTRAMQCLSSEDINLQYKQVNLFMPVPPNKVVLQYSKLIWSEISDNLYRLTINNHESLSIYQDTLGRWTVEYYDVDKKYKQILGHQIDMRQAFVSSDIWIQDNRSSALALLDSNAAWRADGPTPAQTKFLKSRGIAITPEMTKGFASQIISNIIENDPQEKKKAEQRAYWKNKNSNKRW
;
A
#
# COMPACT_ATOMS: atom_id res chain seq x y z
N MET A 1 -14.11 -7.24 -25.54
CA MET A 1 -13.32 -6.04 -25.13
C MET A 1 -13.09 -6.12 -23.63
N ILE A 2 -11.86 -5.94 -23.16
CA ILE A 2 -11.59 -5.95 -21.71
C ILE A 2 -12.18 -4.68 -21.10
N VAL A 3 -13.04 -4.85 -20.09
CA VAL A 3 -13.62 -3.71 -19.37
C VAL A 3 -12.61 -3.24 -18.32
N LEU A 4 -12.29 -1.96 -18.34
CA LEU A 4 -11.40 -1.35 -17.34
C LEU A 4 -12.11 -1.28 -15.99
N ARG A 5 -11.34 -1.51 -14.93
CA ARG A 5 -11.78 -1.26 -13.55
C ARG A 5 -11.78 0.26 -13.29
N PRO A 6 -12.62 0.79 -12.39
CA PRO A 6 -12.71 2.23 -12.14
C PRO A 6 -11.34 2.90 -11.92
N TYR A 7 -10.51 2.35 -11.05
CA TYR A 7 -9.17 2.90 -10.76
C TYR A 7 -8.22 2.87 -11.97
N GLN A 8 -8.42 1.96 -12.94
CA GLN A 8 -7.64 1.92 -14.18
C GLN A 8 -8.06 3.06 -15.11
N THR A 9 -9.35 3.37 -15.15
CA THR A 9 -9.87 4.54 -15.86
C THR A 9 -9.35 5.83 -15.23
N GLU A 10 -9.44 5.96 -13.89
CA GLU A 10 -8.88 7.09 -13.16
C GLU A 10 -7.39 7.31 -13.45
N ALA A 11 -6.60 6.22 -13.50
CA ALA A 11 -5.17 6.29 -13.82
C ALA A 11 -4.92 6.83 -15.23
N LEU A 12 -5.69 6.39 -16.21
CA LEU A 12 -5.60 6.85 -17.59
C LEU A 12 -6.03 8.32 -17.75
N GLU A 13 -7.09 8.73 -17.08
CA GLU A 13 -7.55 10.12 -17.05
C GLU A 13 -6.49 11.03 -16.39
N ALA A 14 -5.85 10.56 -15.32
CA ALA A 14 -4.74 11.28 -14.68
C ALA A 14 -3.55 11.47 -15.62
N VAL A 15 -3.20 10.44 -16.42
CA VAL A 15 -2.14 10.55 -17.45
C VAL A 15 -2.47 11.63 -18.46
N LEU A 16 -3.67 11.61 -19.05
CA LEU A 16 -4.09 12.60 -20.06
C LEU A 16 -4.17 14.01 -19.49
N SER A 17 -4.73 14.15 -18.28
CA SER A 17 -4.83 15.44 -17.58
C SER A 17 -3.45 16.04 -17.27
N SER A 18 -2.50 15.21 -16.85
CA SER A 18 -1.14 15.65 -16.55
C SER A 18 -0.36 16.00 -17.81
N GLU A 19 -0.53 15.24 -18.90
CA GLU A 19 0.05 15.55 -20.20
C GLU A 19 -0.46 16.92 -20.73
N ALA A 20 -1.75 17.21 -20.59
CA ALA A 20 -2.33 18.50 -20.97
C ALA A 20 -1.75 19.69 -20.17
N LYS A 21 -1.15 19.45 -19.00
CA LYS A 21 -0.42 20.43 -18.19
C LYS A 21 1.07 20.51 -18.52
N GLY A 22 1.55 19.76 -19.53
CA GLY A 22 2.96 19.72 -19.93
C GLY A 22 3.83 18.77 -19.11
N ILE A 23 3.23 17.89 -18.30
CA ILE A 23 3.95 16.87 -17.54
C ILE A 23 4.08 15.63 -18.44
N ASN A 24 5.23 15.49 -19.09
CA ASN A 24 5.45 14.49 -20.13
C ASN A 24 6.28 13.27 -19.66
N LYS A 25 6.83 13.32 -18.44
CA LYS A 25 7.55 12.20 -17.80
C LYS A 25 6.81 11.82 -16.53
N GLN A 26 5.90 10.87 -16.67
CA GLN A 26 4.89 10.54 -15.67
C GLN A 26 5.15 9.17 -15.04
N LEU A 27 4.78 9.00 -13.78
CA LEU A 27 4.85 7.72 -13.06
C LEU A 27 3.48 7.34 -12.49
N ILE A 28 3.06 6.12 -12.76
CA ILE A 28 1.91 5.46 -12.10
C ILE A 28 2.45 4.46 -11.08
N VAL A 29 1.93 4.52 -9.86
CA VAL A 29 2.26 3.57 -8.79
C VAL A 29 1.02 2.76 -8.44
N LEU A 30 1.07 1.46 -8.73
CA LEU A 30 -0.02 0.52 -8.48
C LEU A 30 0.54 -0.83 -8.01
N PRO A 31 -0.07 -1.50 -7.02
CA PRO A 31 0.40 -2.77 -6.51
C PRO A 31 0.54 -3.84 -7.61
N THR A 32 1.31 -4.87 -7.32
CA THR A 32 1.32 -6.09 -8.14
C THR A 32 -0.09 -6.70 -8.15
N GLY A 33 -0.53 -7.19 -9.31
CA GLY A 33 -1.91 -7.71 -9.48
C GLY A 33 -2.95 -6.67 -9.87
N ALA A 34 -2.64 -5.36 -9.82
CA ALA A 34 -3.57 -4.28 -10.21
C ALA A 34 -3.75 -4.10 -11.73
N GLY A 35 -3.07 -4.89 -12.56
CA GLY A 35 -3.23 -4.83 -14.01
C GLY A 35 -2.54 -3.61 -14.66
N LYS A 36 -1.34 -3.27 -14.23
CA LYS A 36 -0.50 -2.20 -14.84
C LYS A 36 -0.38 -2.35 -16.35
N THR A 37 -0.18 -3.58 -16.83
CA THR A 37 -0.09 -3.89 -18.27
C THR A 37 -1.39 -3.55 -19.02
N VAL A 38 -2.56 -3.74 -18.39
CA VAL A 38 -3.86 -3.36 -18.98
C VAL A 38 -3.94 -1.85 -19.19
N ILE A 39 -3.46 -1.05 -18.22
CA ILE A 39 -3.50 0.42 -18.27
C ILE A 39 -2.69 0.90 -19.48
N PHE A 40 -1.41 0.56 -19.58
CA PHE A 40 -0.61 1.07 -20.68
C PHE A 40 -0.99 0.48 -22.04
N SER A 41 -1.54 -0.75 -22.08
CA SER A 41 -2.08 -1.35 -23.31
C SER A 41 -3.32 -0.62 -23.83
N HIS A 42 -4.00 0.16 -22.98
CA HIS A 42 -5.18 0.94 -23.35
C HIS A 42 -4.83 2.34 -23.91
N LEU A 43 -3.59 2.82 -23.73
CA LEU A 43 -3.17 4.14 -24.22
C LEU A 43 -3.41 4.35 -25.72
N PRO A 44 -3.14 3.38 -26.63
CA PRO A 44 -3.41 3.57 -28.07
C PRO A 44 -4.88 3.82 -28.39
N ILE A 45 -5.80 3.41 -27.52
CA ILE A 45 -7.25 3.59 -27.73
C ILE A 45 -7.69 5.01 -27.37
N ILE A 46 -7.09 5.59 -26.31
CA ILE A 46 -7.56 6.87 -25.75
C ILE A 46 -6.71 8.08 -26.15
N ARG A 47 -5.43 7.86 -26.48
CA ARG A 47 -4.47 8.90 -26.83
C ARG A 47 -4.12 8.85 -28.33
N LYS A 48 -4.53 9.87 -29.09
CA LYS A 48 -4.43 9.91 -30.55
C LYS A 48 -3.01 9.74 -31.11
N GLU A 49 -2.00 10.23 -30.38
CA GLU A 49 -0.58 10.18 -30.80
C GLU A 49 0.23 9.24 -29.91
N SER A 50 -0.29 8.07 -29.59
CA SER A 50 0.41 7.10 -28.74
C SER A 50 1.41 6.24 -29.50
N THR A 51 1.20 6.02 -30.78
CA THR A 51 2.06 5.19 -31.65
C THR A 51 2.89 6.04 -32.62
N PRO A 52 4.07 5.60 -33.07
CA PRO A 52 4.78 4.40 -32.64
C PRO A 52 5.14 4.40 -31.14
N MET A 53 4.91 3.27 -30.46
CA MET A 53 5.12 3.13 -29.02
C MET A 53 6.27 2.14 -28.73
N LEU A 54 7.14 2.49 -27.79
CA LEU A 54 8.17 1.61 -27.26
C LEU A 54 7.77 1.19 -25.84
N VAL A 55 7.71 -0.12 -25.59
CA VAL A 55 7.54 -0.68 -24.24
C VAL A 55 8.83 -1.37 -23.85
N ILE A 56 9.45 -0.98 -22.73
CA ILE A 56 10.70 -1.57 -22.28
C ILE A 56 10.50 -2.34 -20.96
N ALA A 57 11.06 -3.54 -20.93
CA ALA A 57 11.11 -4.37 -19.74
C ALA A 57 12.41 -5.20 -19.71
N HIS A 58 12.77 -5.73 -18.54
CA HIS A 58 14.05 -6.43 -18.39
C HIS A 58 13.95 -7.96 -18.47
N ARG A 59 12.76 -8.54 -18.35
CA ARG A 59 12.52 -10.00 -18.40
C ARG A 59 11.75 -10.41 -19.64
N ALA A 60 12.12 -11.57 -20.22
CA ALA A 60 11.50 -12.11 -21.41
C ALA A 60 9.99 -12.35 -21.23
N GLU A 61 9.58 -12.88 -20.09
CA GLU A 61 8.19 -13.17 -19.77
C GLU A 61 7.32 -11.90 -19.79
N LEU A 62 7.85 -10.77 -19.28
CA LEU A 62 7.17 -9.49 -19.30
C LEU A 62 6.98 -8.96 -20.73
N LEU A 63 7.96 -9.20 -21.62
CA LEU A 63 7.86 -8.78 -23.04
C LEU A 63 6.71 -9.51 -23.73
N HIS A 64 6.64 -10.83 -23.58
CA HIS A 64 5.58 -11.63 -24.19
C HIS A 64 4.20 -11.28 -23.62
N GLN A 65 4.11 -11.05 -22.30
CA GLN A 65 2.85 -10.62 -21.68
C GLN A 65 2.41 -9.25 -22.17
N ALA A 66 3.32 -8.28 -22.26
CA ALA A 66 3.03 -6.95 -22.78
C ALA A 66 2.56 -7.03 -24.24
N LYS A 67 3.30 -7.75 -25.10
CA LYS A 67 2.91 -7.98 -26.50
C LYS A 67 1.50 -8.54 -26.61
N ASN A 68 1.26 -9.67 -25.93
CA ASN A 68 -0.03 -10.37 -26.02
C ASN A 68 -1.19 -9.48 -25.52
N LYS A 69 -0.96 -8.74 -24.41
CA LYS A 69 -2.00 -7.86 -23.86
C LYS A 69 -2.28 -6.66 -24.75
N ILE A 70 -1.24 -6.02 -25.30
CA ILE A 70 -1.40 -4.90 -26.24
C ILE A 70 -2.15 -5.37 -27.50
N GLN A 71 -1.77 -6.51 -28.08
CA GLN A 71 -2.38 -7.06 -29.27
C GLN A 71 -3.83 -7.50 -29.04
N GLN A 72 -4.12 -8.07 -27.87
CA GLN A 72 -5.49 -8.45 -27.46
C GLN A 72 -6.42 -7.23 -27.39
N MET A 73 -5.91 -6.11 -26.87
CA MET A 73 -6.68 -4.87 -26.69
C MET A 73 -6.75 -4.04 -27.98
N ASN A 74 -5.74 -4.14 -28.83
CA ASN A 74 -5.59 -3.38 -30.08
C ASN A 74 -5.29 -4.34 -31.24
N PRO A 75 -6.29 -5.10 -31.73
CA PRO A 75 -6.06 -6.14 -32.76
C PRO A 75 -5.50 -5.60 -34.08
N ASN A 76 -5.70 -4.33 -34.35
CA ASN A 76 -5.25 -3.68 -35.59
C ASN A 76 -3.80 -3.19 -35.54
N LEU A 77 -3.15 -3.17 -34.37
CA LEU A 77 -1.78 -2.73 -34.23
C LEU A 77 -0.80 -3.88 -34.49
N ILE A 78 0.28 -3.57 -35.20
CA ILE A 78 1.41 -4.50 -35.37
C ILE A 78 2.34 -4.36 -34.17
N VAL A 79 2.51 -5.46 -33.41
CA VAL A 79 3.33 -5.50 -32.20
C VAL A 79 4.45 -6.51 -32.37
N GLU A 80 5.71 -6.05 -32.28
CA GLU A 80 6.89 -6.90 -32.43
C GLU A 80 7.79 -6.83 -31.20
N ILE A 81 8.61 -7.88 -31.01
CA ILE A 81 9.56 -7.98 -29.91
C ILE A 81 10.96 -7.72 -30.43
N GLU A 82 11.70 -6.85 -29.73
CA GLU A 82 13.12 -6.59 -29.92
C GLU A 82 13.91 -7.23 -28.78
N GLN A 83 14.38 -8.48 -28.99
CA GLN A 83 15.08 -9.25 -27.97
C GLN A 83 15.98 -10.31 -28.60
N ALA A 84 17.24 -10.37 -28.20
CA ALA A 84 18.21 -11.39 -28.65
C ALA A 84 18.19 -11.55 -30.18
N GLU A 85 17.77 -12.69 -30.71
CA GLU A 85 17.65 -12.98 -32.14
C GLU A 85 16.44 -12.30 -32.79
N ASN A 86 15.44 -11.93 -32.01
CA ASN A 86 14.24 -11.26 -32.51
C ASN A 86 14.53 -9.77 -32.78
N ILE A 87 14.35 -9.37 -34.04
CA ILE A 87 14.63 -8.04 -34.52
C ILE A 87 13.31 -7.41 -34.98
N ALA A 88 12.82 -6.42 -34.23
CA ALA A 88 11.58 -5.71 -34.56
C ALA A 88 11.78 -4.78 -35.77
N GLY A 89 10.77 -4.63 -36.61
CA GLY A 89 10.68 -3.63 -37.66
C GLY A 89 10.28 -2.24 -37.18
N LYS A 90 10.02 -1.34 -38.12
CA LYS A 90 9.34 -0.06 -37.85
C LYS A 90 7.82 -0.31 -37.85
N VAL A 91 7.29 -0.68 -36.70
CA VAL A 91 5.89 -1.08 -36.48
C VAL A 91 5.19 -0.16 -35.48
N ASP A 92 3.90 -0.38 -35.25
CA ASP A 92 3.11 0.46 -34.33
C ASP A 92 3.58 0.39 -32.89
N VAL A 93 3.98 -0.82 -32.44
CA VAL A 93 4.48 -1.04 -31.07
C VAL A 93 5.69 -1.97 -31.09
N VAL A 94 6.79 -1.50 -30.52
CA VAL A 94 7.97 -2.32 -30.25
C VAL A 94 8.03 -2.62 -28.76
N VAL A 95 8.07 -3.91 -28.41
CA VAL A 95 8.29 -4.37 -27.03
C VAL A 95 9.73 -4.83 -26.91
N ALA A 96 10.56 -4.07 -26.21
CA ALA A 96 12.01 -4.24 -26.23
C ALA A 96 12.60 -4.69 -24.89
N SER A 97 13.56 -5.61 -25.00
CA SER A 97 14.39 -6.03 -23.87
C SER A 97 15.42 -4.95 -23.53
N VAL A 98 15.42 -4.46 -22.30
CA VAL A 98 16.44 -3.50 -21.84
C VAL A 98 17.86 -4.05 -21.95
N PRO A 99 18.17 -5.32 -21.57
CA PRO A 99 19.46 -5.91 -21.84
C PRO A 99 19.89 -5.92 -23.32
N THR A 100 18.94 -6.02 -24.26
CA THR A 100 19.25 -6.01 -25.70
C THR A 100 19.46 -4.58 -26.23
N MET A 101 18.54 -3.66 -25.92
CA MET A 101 18.54 -2.31 -26.47
C MET A 101 19.43 -1.33 -25.70
N GLY A 102 19.55 -1.49 -24.37
CA GLY A 102 20.21 -0.53 -23.49
C GLY A 102 21.69 -0.79 -23.20
N ARG A 103 22.32 -1.87 -23.72
CA ARG A 103 23.76 -2.12 -23.52
C ARG A 103 24.61 -1.09 -24.23
N ALA A 104 25.77 -0.72 -23.63
CA ALA A 104 26.67 0.28 -24.17
C ALA A 104 27.19 -0.06 -25.59
N ASN A 105 27.41 -1.33 -25.86
CA ASN A 105 27.94 -1.82 -27.15
C ASN A 105 26.84 -2.36 -28.08
N SER A 106 25.57 -2.01 -27.85
CA SER A 106 24.46 -2.42 -28.71
C SER A 106 24.13 -1.28 -29.67
N ASP A 107 24.13 -1.57 -30.97
CA ASP A 107 23.67 -0.69 -32.07
C ASP A 107 22.14 -0.77 -32.29
N ARG A 108 21.47 -1.66 -31.54
CA ARG A 108 20.03 -1.90 -31.68
C ARG A 108 19.17 -0.65 -31.47
N ILE A 109 19.61 0.26 -30.61
CA ILE A 109 18.94 1.53 -30.34
C ILE A 109 19.00 2.47 -31.56
N GLU A 110 20.12 2.45 -32.32
CA GLU A 110 20.36 3.32 -33.45
C GLU A 110 19.54 2.94 -34.70
N LYS A 111 18.95 1.75 -34.71
CA LYS A 111 18.03 1.28 -35.74
C LYS A 111 16.78 2.17 -35.86
N PHE A 112 16.38 2.81 -34.77
CA PHE A 112 15.24 3.70 -34.73
C PHE A 112 15.71 5.16 -34.63
N PRO A 113 15.19 6.08 -35.47
CA PRO A 113 15.41 7.51 -35.30
C PRO A 113 15.04 8.00 -33.89
N LYS A 114 15.72 9.05 -33.42
CA LYS A 114 15.50 9.58 -32.07
C LYS A 114 14.06 10.03 -31.80
N ASP A 115 13.35 10.50 -32.82
CA ASP A 115 11.98 11.00 -32.82
C ASP A 115 10.94 9.96 -33.27
N TYR A 116 11.38 8.71 -33.50
CA TYR A 116 10.49 7.64 -34.00
C TYR A 116 9.35 7.32 -33.03
N PHE A 117 9.68 7.05 -31.78
CA PHE A 117 8.67 6.70 -30.78
C PHE A 117 7.99 7.94 -30.23
N LYS A 118 6.65 7.96 -30.28
CA LYS A 118 5.83 9.02 -29.68
C LYS A 118 5.57 8.79 -28.18
N THR A 119 5.61 7.53 -27.77
CA THR A 119 5.40 7.12 -26.37
C THR A 119 6.43 6.09 -25.97
N ILE A 120 7.01 6.24 -24.78
CA ILE A 120 7.84 5.21 -24.13
C ILE A 120 7.15 4.77 -22.85
N ILE A 121 6.91 3.47 -22.73
CA ILE A 121 6.42 2.82 -21.51
C ILE A 121 7.58 2.12 -20.82
N ILE A 122 7.76 2.37 -19.53
CA ILE A 122 8.76 1.69 -18.71
C ILE A 122 8.01 0.80 -17.71
N ASP A 123 7.96 -0.49 -18.02
CA ASP A 123 7.42 -1.47 -17.06
C ASP A 123 8.45 -1.76 -15.97
N GLU A 124 7.98 -1.98 -14.73
CA GLU A 124 8.79 -2.04 -13.52
C GLU A 124 9.74 -0.83 -13.40
N ALA A 125 9.15 0.36 -13.49
CA ALA A 125 9.85 1.64 -13.59
C ALA A 125 10.77 1.96 -12.39
N HIS A 126 10.73 1.18 -11.31
CA HIS A 126 11.72 1.25 -10.24
C HIS A 126 13.16 0.94 -10.73
N HIS A 127 13.33 0.33 -11.91
CA HIS A 127 14.62 0.14 -12.57
C HIS A 127 15.05 1.31 -13.45
N ALA A 128 14.20 2.30 -13.70
CA ALA A 128 14.42 3.36 -14.69
C ALA A 128 15.69 4.20 -14.46
N ALA A 129 16.21 4.25 -13.24
CA ALA A 129 17.43 4.95 -12.91
C ALA A 129 18.72 4.19 -13.31
N ALA A 130 18.64 2.90 -13.66
CA ALA A 130 19.80 2.11 -14.06
C ALA A 130 20.39 2.63 -15.39
N PRO A 131 21.73 2.54 -15.58
CA PRO A 131 22.39 3.08 -16.76
C PRO A 131 21.83 2.56 -18.10
N THR A 132 21.42 1.29 -18.16
CA THR A 132 20.83 0.67 -19.34
C THR A 132 19.47 1.26 -19.71
N TYR A 133 18.63 1.58 -18.73
CA TYR A 133 17.35 2.26 -18.94
C TYR A 133 17.58 3.73 -19.34
N ARG A 134 18.47 4.41 -18.61
CA ARG A 134 18.82 5.81 -18.90
C ARG A 134 19.29 5.99 -20.34
N ARG A 135 20.14 5.07 -20.85
CA ARG A 135 20.60 5.12 -22.24
C ARG A 135 19.44 5.14 -23.23
N ILE A 136 18.38 4.32 -22.99
CA ILE A 136 17.21 4.29 -23.88
C ILE A 136 16.40 5.59 -23.75
N VAL A 137 16.11 6.01 -22.52
CA VAL A 137 15.31 7.19 -22.23
C VAL A 137 15.96 8.48 -22.72
N ASP A 138 17.29 8.59 -22.60
CA ASP A 138 18.04 9.78 -23.00
C ASP A 138 18.34 9.83 -24.52
N TYR A 139 18.26 8.68 -25.20
CA TYR A 139 18.46 8.61 -26.66
C TYR A 139 17.23 9.08 -27.42
N PHE A 140 16.04 8.64 -27.06
CA PHE A 140 14.79 8.96 -27.75
C PHE A 140 14.18 10.28 -27.29
N GLN A 141 13.34 10.87 -28.15
CA GLN A 141 12.63 12.14 -27.90
C GLN A 141 11.11 11.93 -28.03
N PRO A 142 10.49 11.16 -27.13
CA PRO A 142 9.05 10.89 -27.17
C PRO A 142 8.25 12.09 -26.65
N ASN A 143 6.97 12.13 -27.04
CA ASN A 143 6.01 13.09 -26.47
C ASN A 143 5.62 12.73 -25.03
N LEU A 144 5.62 11.43 -24.70
CA LEU A 144 5.26 10.93 -23.37
C LEU A 144 6.21 9.80 -22.94
N ILE A 145 6.72 9.89 -21.73
CA ILE A 145 7.35 8.77 -21.00
C ILE A 145 6.44 8.41 -19.83
N LEU A 146 5.93 7.19 -19.81
CA LEU A 146 5.09 6.68 -18.74
C LEU A 146 5.78 5.50 -18.05
N GLY A 147 6.16 5.69 -16.80
CA GLY A 147 6.60 4.61 -15.93
C GLY A 147 5.43 3.97 -15.19
N VAL A 148 5.47 2.65 -15.05
CA VAL A 148 4.53 1.91 -14.16
C VAL A 148 5.32 1.05 -13.19
N THR A 149 4.98 1.09 -11.90
CA THR A 149 5.69 0.32 -10.86
C THR A 149 4.76 -0.07 -9.71
N ALA A 150 5.14 -1.12 -8.98
CA ALA A 150 4.45 -1.49 -7.74
C ALA A 150 4.95 -0.71 -6.52
N THR A 151 6.19 -0.27 -6.54
CA THR A 151 6.84 0.43 -5.43
C THR A 151 7.58 1.66 -5.96
N PRO A 152 7.27 2.87 -5.44
CA PRO A 152 8.02 4.07 -5.80
C PRO A 152 9.36 4.16 -5.08
N GLN A 153 9.54 3.37 -4.01
CA GLN A 153 10.74 3.41 -3.17
C GLN A 153 11.71 2.29 -3.54
N ARG A 154 12.88 2.68 -4.01
CA ARG A 154 14.12 1.95 -3.82
C ARG A 154 14.88 2.60 -2.65
N SER A 155 15.88 1.88 -2.11
CA SER A 155 16.94 2.49 -1.28
C SER A 155 17.56 3.75 -1.93
N ASP A 156 17.34 3.95 -3.23
CA ASP A 156 17.79 5.05 -4.09
C ASP A 156 16.62 5.95 -4.55
N SER A 157 15.67 6.29 -3.70
CA SER A 157 14.46 7.09 -4.04
C SER A 157 14.75 8.43 -4.75
N THR A 158 15.94 8.98 -4.56
CA THR A 158 16.40 10.20 -5.22
C THR A 158 16.57 10.05 -6.74
N ARG A 159 16.75 8.83 -7.26
CA ARG A 159 17.05 8.60 -8.68
C ARG A 159 15.83 8.52 -9.59
N LEU A 160 14.64 8.19 -9.08
CA LEU A 160 13.43 8.19 -9.91
C LEU A 160 12.97 9.62 -10.26
N ILE A 161 13.23 10.60 -9.40
CA ILE A 161 12.97 12.02 -9.66
C ILE A 161 13.78 12.53 -10.87
N ASP A 162 14.95 11.95 -11.15
CA ASP A 162 15.77 12.31 -12.31
C ASP A 162 15.16 11.81 -13.64
N VAL A 163 14.23 10.86 -13.59
CA VAL A 163 13.59 10.27 -14.77
C VAL A 163 12.17 10.78 -14.95
N PHE A 164 11.41 10.87 -13.87
CA PHE A 164 9.99 11.24 -13.89
C PHE A 164 9.76 12.59 -13.22
N GLN A 165 8.86 13.38 -13.79
CA GLN A 165 8.49 14.70 -13.26
C GLN A 165 7.49 14.59 -12.10
N GLU A 166 6.56 13.63 -12.19
CA GLU A 166 5.46 13.52 -11.23
C GLU A 166 4.91 12.09 -11.14
N ILE A 167 4.46 11.70 -9.93
CA ILE A 167 3.59 10.54 -9.72
C ILE A 167 2.16 11.01 -9.97
N VAL A 168 1.64 10.72 -11.15
CA VAL A 168 0.32 11.22 -11.60
C VAL A 168 -0.84 10.40 -11.04
N TYR A 169 -0.58 9.15 -10.65
CA TYR A 169 -1.58 8.29 -10.03
C TYR A 169 -0.95 7.32 -9.03
N TYR A 170 -1.62 7.15 -7.88
CA TYR A 170 -1.16 6.28 -6.80
C TYR A 170 -2.32 5.58 -6.12
N LYS A 171 -2.22 4.25 -5.94
CA LYS A 171 -3.09 3.45 -5.05
C LYS A 171 -2.25 2.45 -4.29
N THR A 172 -2.59 2.23 -3.03
CA THR A 172 -1.93 1.23 -2.18
C THR A 172 -2.55 -0.16 -2.37
N ILE A 173 -1.86 -1.18 -1.89
CA ILE A 173 -2.42 -2.55 -1.81
C ILE A 173 -3.65 -2.57 -0.88
N GLU A 174 -3.60 -1.81 0.21
CA GLU A 174 -4.70 -1.64 1.16
C GLU A 174 -5.95 -1.06 0.49
N ASP A 175 -5.79 0.02 -0.31
CA ASP A 175 -6.89 0.63 -1.05
C ASP A 175 -7.60 -0.36 -1.98
N LEU A 176 -6.81 -1.13 -2.74
CA LEU A 176 -7.37 -2.06 -3.71
C LEU A 176 -7.99 -3.30 -3.05
N ILE A 177 -7.47 -3.77 -1.91
CA ILE A 177 -8.11 -4.83 -1.13
C ILE A 177 -9.44 -4.34 -0.55
N LYS A 178 -9.48 -3.14 0.05
CA LYS A 178 -10.72 -2.54 0.59
C LYS A 178 -11.80 -2.33 -0.47
N GLN A 179 -11.39 -1.98 -1.68
CA GLN A 179 -12.29 -1.81 -2.82
C GLN A 179 -12.69 -3.13 -3.49
N GLY A 180 -12.18 -4.27 -3.03
CA GLY A 180 -12.47 -5.58 -3.60
C GLY A 180 -11.81 -5.87 -4.96
N TRP A 181 -10.78 -5.10 -5.34
CA TRP A 181 -10.03 -5.30 -6.58
C TRP A 181 -8.82 -6.21 -6.44
N LEU A 182 -8.39 -6.47 -5.20
CA LEU A 182 -7.39 -7.46 -4.84
C LEU A 182 -7.94 -8.37 -3.75
N THR A 183 -7.45 -9.61 -3.72
CA THR A 183 -7.82 -10.62 -2.72
C THR A 183 -7.28 -10.23 -1.33
N ARG A 184 -8.05 -10.48 -0.29
CA ARG A 184 -7.65 -10.33 1.11
C ARG A 184 -6.43 -11.18 1.44
N LEU A 185 -5.60 -10.71 2.36
CA LEU A 185 -4.38 -11.38 2.80
C LEU A 185 -4.50 -11.80 4.25
N VAL A 186 -4.31 -13.08 4.51
CA VAL A 186 -4.36 -13.69 5.86
C VAL A 186 -2.96 -14.17 6.21
N GLY A 187 -2.43 -13.71 7.33
CA GLY A 187 -1.02 -13.92 7.70
C GLY A 187 -0.81 -14.95 8.78
N TYR A 188 0.21 -15.77 8.59
CA TYR A 188 0.74 -16.68 9.61
C TYR A 188 2.26 -16.53 9.72
N ARG A 189 2.76 -16.66 10.94
CA ARG A 189 4.19 -16.64 11.21
C ARG A 189 4.63 -17.95 11.85
N ILE A 190 5.57 -18.63 11.23
CA ILE A 190 6.17 -19.87 11.74
C ILE A 190 7.55 -19.56 12.27
N LYS A 191 7.72 -19.64 13.58
CA LYS A 191 9.02 -19.43 14.23
C LYS A 191 9.88 -20.69 14.09
N THR A 192 11.14 -20.50 13.75
CA THR A 192 12.15 -21.56 13.68
C THR A 192 13.34 -21.23 14.58
N GLU A 193 14.17 -22.25 14.85
CA GLU A 193 15.41 -22.10 15.64
C GLU A 193 16.62 -21.72 14.76
N THR A 194 16.41 -21.48 13.46
CA THR A 194 17.49 -21.12 12.54
C THR A 194 18.04 -19.74 12.88
N ASP A 195 19.36 -19.63 12.99
CA ASP A 195 20.05 -18.38 13.31
C ASP A 195 20.65 -17.75 12.04
N LEU A 196 20.23 -16.52 11.75
CA LEU A 196 20.69 -15.71 10.62
C LEU A 196 21.53 -14.51 11.06
N THR A 197 22.00 -14.48 12.33
CA THR A 197 22.68 -13.30 12.90
C THR A 197 24.03 -13.01 12.25
N GLU A 198 24.72 -14.02 11.74
CA GLU A 198 26.03 -13.91 11.12
C GLU A 198 25.99 -13.79 9.59
N ILE A 199 24.79 -13.80 8.97
CA ILE A 199 24.64 -13.66 7.53
C ILE A 199 24.86 -12.21 7.11
N GLU A 200 25.76 -12.01 6.16
CA GLU A 200 26.05 -10.70 5.60
C GLU A 200 24.87 -10.14 4.80
N VAL A 201 24.80 -8.81 4.76
CA VAL A 201 23.82 -8.05 3.99
C VAL A 201 24.55 -7.28 2.89
N SER A 202 24.16 -7.51 1.64
CA SER A 202 24.63 -6.77 0.46
C SER A 202 23.44 -6.25 -0.33
N ASP A 203 23.54 -5.04 -0.87
CA ASP A 203 22.50 -4.39 -1.67
C ASP A 203 21.11 -4.35 -0.98
N GLY A 204 21.11 -4.31 0.34
CA GLY A 204 19.89 -4.20 1.16
C GLY A 204 19.17 -5.52 1.44
N ASP A 205 19.72 -6.68 1.03
CA ASP A 205 19.20 -8.01 1.34
C ASP A 205 20.32 -8.96 1.80
N PHE A 206 19.96 -10.15 2.28
CA PHE A 206 20.91 -11.19 2.67
C PHE A 206 21.73 -11.70 1.49
N VAL A 207 23.02 -11.98 1.72
CA VAL A 207 23.87 -12.66 0.74
C VAL A 207 23.32 -14.07 0.47
N GLN A 208 22.89 -14.32 -0.77
CA GLN A 208 22.07 -15.47 -1.15
C GLN A 208 22.72 -16.82 -0.84
N SER A 209 24.03 -16.99 -1.08
CA SER A 209 24.73 -18.25 -0.80
C SER A 209 24.74 -18.57 0.69
N GLN A 210 25.13 -17.60 1.53
CA GLN A 210 25.14 -17.76 3.00
C GLN A 210 23.72 -18.03 3.54
N LEU A 211 22.72 -17.31 3.01
CA LEU A 211 21.33 -17.51 3.39
C LEU A 211 20.86 -18.93 3.07
N GLN A 212 21.12 -19.43 1.84
CA GLN A 212 20.75 -20.79 1.45
C GLN A 212 21.32 -21.84 2.41
N ASP A 213 22.61 -21.71 2.74
CA ASP A 213 23.29 -22.67 3.61
C ASP A 213 22.70 -22.68 5.03
N ALA A 214 22.33 -21.52 5.54
CA ALA A 214 21.73 -21.40 6.87
C ALA A 214 20.29 -21.93 6.93
N VAL A 215 19.45 -21.61 5.92
CA VAL A 215 18.01 -21.96 5.95
C VAL A 215 17.73 -23.37 5.42
N ASN A 216 18.67 -23.97 4.69
CA ASN A 216 18.49 -25.33 4.14
C ASN A 216 18.87 -26.41 5.18
N ASN A 217 18.06 -26.54 6.20
CA ASN A 217 18.24 -27.60 7.19
C ASN A 217 16.96 -28.46 7.34
N PRO A 218 17.10 -29.77 7.67
CA PRO A 218 15.97 -30.70 7.69
C PRO A 218 14.85 -30.29 8.65
N ASN A 219 15.16 -29.75 9.82
CA ASN A 219 14.16 -29.36 10.81
C ASN A 219 13.31 -28.18 10.32
N ARG A 220 13.97 -27.18 9.72
CA ARG A 220 13.27 -26.04 9.14
C ARG A 220 12.38 -26.45 7.96
N ASN A 221 12.90 -27.30 7.09
CA ASN A 221 12.14 -27.85 5.97
C ASN A 221 10.92 -28.66 6.45
N ALA A 222 11.09 -29.48 7.49
CA ALA A 222 9.98 -30.19 8.11
C ALA A 222 8.93 -29.27 8.71
N SER A 223 9.35 -28.17 9.38
CA SER A 223 8.44 -27.16 9.93
C SER A 223 7.63 -26.46 8.81
N ILE A 224 8.23 -26.20 7.66
CA ILE A 224 7.53 -25.62 6.49
C ILE A 224 6.48 -26.60 5.95
N VAL A 225 6.81 -27.88 5.82
CA VAL A 225 5.85 -28.91 5.38
C VAL A 225 4.71 -29.08 6.38
N ALA A 226 5.01 -29.11 7.67
CA ALA A 226 3.98 -29.17 8.73
C ALA A 226 3.07 -27.94 8.69
N ALA A 227 3.60 -26.73 8.51
CA ALA A 227 2.82 -25.52 8.34
C ALA A 227 1.89 -25.59 7.12
N TYR A 228 2.37 -26.10 5.99
CA TYR A 228 1.52 -26.33 4.82
C TYR A 228 0.36 -27.29 5.15
N GLN A 229 0.64 -28.43 5.77
CA GLN A 229 -0.37 -29.43 6.10
C GLN A 229 -1.42 -28.91 7.07
N GLN A 230 -1.02 -28.12 8.07
CA GLN A 230 -1.92 -27.60 9.10
C GLN A 230 -2.71 -26.36 8.64
N ILE A 231 -2.08 -25.46 7.88
CA ILE A 231 -2.61 -24.14 7.56
C ILE A 231 -3.12 -24.06 6.12
N CYS A 232 -2.32 -24.48 5.14
CA CYS A 232 -2.70 -24.41 3.73
C CYS A 232 -3.61 -25.56 3.31
N GLN A 233 -3.45 -26.73 3.91
CA GLN A 233 -4.17 -27.94 3.55
C GLN A 233 -4.03 -28.24 2.04
N GLU A 234 -5.15 -28.28 1.30
CA GLU A 234 -5.18 -28.57 -0.13
C GLU A 234 -5.05 -27.32 -1.04
N ARG A 235 -4.73 -26.14 -0.47
CA ARG A 235 -4.62 -24.89 -1.24
C ARG A 235 -3.44 -24.92 -2.21
N LYS A 236 -3.67 -24.40 -3.39
CA LYS A 236 -2.64 -24.19 -4.42
C LYS A 236 -1.61 -23.18 -3.92
N THR A 237 -0.38 -23.65 -3.71
CA THR A 237 0.65 -22.91 -2.95
C THR A 237 1.91 -22.64 -3.78
N LEU A 238 2.36 -21.38 -3.76
CA LEU A 238 3.70 -21.01 -4.22
C LEU A 238 4.67 -20.96 -3.04
N VAL A 239 5.86 -21.55 -3.21
CA VAL A 239 6.95 -21.51 -2.23
C VAL A 239 8.16 -20.80 -2.83
N PHE A 240 8.67 -19.80 -2.13
CA PHE A 240 9.88 -19.08 -2.52
C PHE A 240 11.07 -19.54 -1.67
N ALA A 241 11.98 -20.29 -2.30
CA ALA A 241 13.16 -20.84 -1.65
C ALA A 241 14.38 -19.90 -1.77
N ALA A 242 15.35 -20.03 -0.85
CA ALA A 242 16.53 -19.17 -0.80
C ALA A 242 17.56 -19.48 -1.90
N GLY A 243 17.58 -20.71 -2.40
CA GLY A 243 18.52 -21.13 -3.45
C GLY A 243 18.14 -22.48 -4.04
N VAL A 244 18.90 -22.90 -5.05
CA VAL A 244 18.60 -24.09 -5.87
C VAL A 244 18.58 -25.37 -5.02
N GLN A 245 19.61 -25.55 -4.17
CA GLN A 245 19.68 -26.75 -3.34
C GLN A 245 18.55 -26.78 -2.30
N HIS A 246 18.28 -25.62 -1.67
CA HIS A 246 17.14 -25.50 -0.74
C HIS A 246 15.80 -25.83 -1.42
N ALA A 247 15.58 -25.38 -2.65
CA ALA A 247 14.34 -25.70 -3.39
C ALA A 247 14.21 -27.21 -3.65
N LYS A 248 15.30 -27.89 -4.04
CA LYS A 248 15.33 -29.36 -4.29
C LYS A 248 15.07 -30.15 -3.00
N ASP A 249 15.74 -29.79 -1.91
CA ASP A 249 15.62 -30.50 -0.63
C ASP A 249 14.23 -30.28 0.00
N LEU A 250 13.69 -29.07 -0.15
CA LEU A 250 12.34 -28.76 0.30
C LEU A 250 11.28 -29.52 -0.53
N ALA A 251 11.46 -29.65 -1.86
CA ALA A 251 10.58 -30.45 -2.71
C ALA A 251 10.59 -31.92 -2.30
N LEU A 252 11.76 -32.48 -2.00
CA LEU A 252 11.88 -33.86 -1.46
C LEU A 252 11.13 -34.00 -0.13
N SER A 253 11.17 -32.97 0.73
CA SER A 253 10.46 -32.98 2.01
C SER A 253 8.93 -32.97 1.81
N PHE A 254 8.41 -32.18 0.87
CA PHE A 254 7.00 -32.20 0.48
C PHE A 254 6.58 -33.56 -0.11
N THR A 255 7.35 -34.07 -1.06
CA THR A 255 7.05 -35.34 -1.74
C THR A 255 7.05 -36.52 -0.77
N LYS A 256 7.98 -36.57 0.21
CA LYS A 256 8.00 -37.60 1.27
C LYS A 256 6.73 -37.57 2.12
N ASN A 257 6.04 -36.45 2.19
CA ASN A 257 4.76 -36.29 2.88
C ASN A 257 3.55 -36.42 1.93
N SER A 258 3.74 -37.03 0.76
CA SER A 258 2.70 -37.30 -0.25
C SER A 258 2.02 -36.04 -0.81
N ILE A 259 2.73 -34.90 -0.83
CA ILE A 259 2.25 -33.63 -1.39
C ILE A 259 2.83 -33.49 -2.80
N THR A 260 1.94 -33.36 -3.81
CA THR A 260 2.35 -33.19 -5.21
C THR A 260 3.09 -31.86 -5.40
N THR A 261 4.37 -31.95 -5.74
CA THR A 261 5.28 -30.80 -5.74
C THR A 261 6.19 -30.82 -6.95
N GLU A 262 6.40 -29.66 -7.56
CA GLU A 262 7.39 -29.43 -8.61
C GLU A 262 8.25 -28.21 -8.32
N VAL A 263 9.40 -28.11 -9.00
CA VAL A 263 10.37 -27.02 -8.82
C VAL A 263 10.59 -26.31 -10.15
N ILE A 264 10.55 -24.98 -10.16
CA ILE A 264 10.98 -24.14 -11.29
C ILE A 264 12.21 -23.34 -10.89
N LEU A 265 13.27 -23.51 -11.65
CA LEU A 265 14.55 -22.82 -11.49
C LEU A 265 14.84 -21.93 -12.70
N GLY A 266 15.86 -21.06 -12.61
CA GLY A 266 16.31 -20.25 -13.74
C GLY A 266 16.77 -21.06 -14.94
N GLU A 267 17.35 -22.23 -14.68
CA GLU A 267 17.86 -23.19 -15.69
C GLU A 267 16.78 -24.13 -16.26
N THR A 268 15.53 -24.13 -15.71
CA THR A 268 14.45 -24.98 -16.22
C THR A 268 14.11 -24.58 -17.66
N PRO A 269 14.19 -25.51 -18.64
CA PRO A 269 13.88 -25.24 -20.05
C PRO A 269 12.45 -24.72 -20.23
N ASP A 270 12.22 -23.89 -21.24
CA ASP A 270 10.91 -23.22 -21.44
C ASP A 270 9.76 -24.20 -21.68
N GLU A 271 10.01 -25.33 -22.38
CA GLU A 271 8.99 -26.36 -22.61
C GLU A 271 8.62 -27.08 -21.31
N GLU A 272 9.63 -27.44 -20.50
CA GLU A 272 9.42 -28.07 -19.20
C GLU A 272 8.72 -27.11 -18.24
N ARG A 273 9.16 -25.84 -18.19
CA ARG A 273 8.51 -24.78 -17.41
C ARG A 273 7.04 -24.63 -17.78
N SER A 274 6.73 -24.59 -19.07
CA SER A 274 5.37 -24.50 -19.58
C SER A 274 4.52 -25.69 -19.14
N THR A 275 5.08 -26.89 -19.18
CA THR A 275 4.42 -28.13 -18.75
C THR A 275 4.13 -28.12 -17.25
N ILE A 276 5.10 -27.73 -16.42
CA ILE A 276 4.95 -27.61 -14.96
C ILE A 276 3.85 -26.59 -14.63
N LEU A 277 3.89 -25.42 -15.26
CA LEU A 277 2.89 -24.38 -15.06
C LEU A 277 1.49 -24.84 -15.47
N GLN A 278 1.37 -25.62 -16.56
CA GLN A 278 0.08 -26.19 -16.97
C GLN A 278 -0.45 -27.19 -15.94
N LYS A 279 0.39 -28.11 -15.45
CA LYS A 279 0.02 -29.04 -14.38
C LYS A 279 -0.42 -28.30 -13.10
N PHE A 280 0.27 -27.21 -12.74
CA PHE A 280 -0.08 -26.38 -11.60
C PHE A 280 -1.45 -25.70 -11.81
N ARG A 281 -1.72 -25.17 -13.02
CA ARG A 281 -3.04 -24.62 -13.39
C ARG A 281 -4.15 -25.66 -13.28
N ASN A 282 -3.91 -26.85 -13.75
CA ASN A 282 -4.85 -27.96 -13.71
C ASN A 282 -5.05 -28.56 -12.32
N ASN A 283 -4.36 -28.05 -11.30
CA ASN A 283 -4.41 -28.56 -9.93
C ASN A 283 -3.82 -29.99 -9.74
N GLU A 284 -3.01 -30.47 -10.71
CA GLU A 284 -2.26 -31.71 -10.64
C GLU A 284 -1.06 -31.60 -9.69
N ILE A 285 -0.56 -30.38 -9.53
CA ILE A 285 0.49 -29.98 -8.59
C ILE A 285 -0.13 -29.04 -7.56
N LYS A 286 0.05 -29.34 -6.27
CA LYS A 286 -0.44 -28.50 -5.17
C LYS A 286 0.57 -27.46 -4.75
N VAL A 287 1.86 -27.82 -4.77
CA VAL A 287 2.96 -26.95 -4.31
C VAL A 287 3.95 -26.74 -5.46
N LEU A 288 4.16 -25.47 -5.80
CA LEU A 288 5.15 -25.07 -6.78
C LEU A 288 6.26 -24.26 -6.09
N ILE A 289 7.47 -24.83 -6.08
CA ILE A 289 8.64 -24.21 -5.44
C ILE A 289 9.46 -23.48 -6.51
N ASN A 290 9.96 -22.30 -6.19
CA ASN A 290 10.80 -21.55 -7.11
C ASN A 290 11.92 -20.78 -6.39
N VAL A 291 12.93 -20.36 -7.19
CA VAL A 291 14.05 -19.53 -6.73
C VAL A 291 14.07 -18.26 -7.59
N GLY A 292 13.33 -17.23 -7.16
CA GLY A 292 13.33 -15.90 -7.79
C GLY A 292 12.74 -15.82 -9.22
N VAL A 293 12.31 -16.93 -9.81
CA VAL A 293 11.79 -16.97 -11.19
C VAL A 293 10.36 -16.44 -11.27
N LEU A 294 9.53 -16.79 -10.29
CA LEU A 294 8.11 -16.44 -10.28
C LEU A 294 7.81 -15.13 -9.54
N THR A 295 8.83 -14.36 -9.18
CA THR A 295 8.68 -13.05 -8.53
C THR A 295 8.10 -11.99 -9.46
N GLU A 296 8.42 -12.06 -10.75
CA GLU A 296 7.95 -11.15 -11.78
C GLU A 296 7.48 -11.94 -13.01
N GLY A 297 6.55 -11.37 -13.79
CA GLY A 297 6.07 -12.00 -15.02
C GLY A 297 5.19 -13.24 -14.85
N PHE A 298 4.97 -13.76 -13.67
CA PHE A 298 4.10 -14.91 -13.44
C PHE A 298 2.64 -14.47 -13.20
N ASP A 299 1.73 -14.96 -14.04
CA ASP A 299 0.31 -14.63 -13.98
C ASP A 299 -0.54 -15.89 -13.74
N GLU A 300 -0.84 -16.17 -12.46
CA GLU A 300 -1.66 -17.28 -12.03
C GLU A 300 -2.62 -16.83 -10.91
N PRO A 301 -3.87 -16.45 -11.24
CA PRO A 301 -4.83 -15.97 -10.26
C PRO A 301 -5.22 -16.99 -9.20
N SER A 302 -5.19 -18.28 -9.55
CA SER A 302 -5.64 -19.37 -8.68
C SER A 302 -4.72 -19.70 -7.51
N VAL A 303 -3.60 -18.97 -7.33
CA VAL A 303 -2.71 -19.12 -6.17
C VAL A 303 -3.44 -18.69 -4.89
N GLN A 304 -3.60 -19.63 -3.95
CA GLN A 304 -4.36 -19.44 -2.70
C GLN A 304 -3.47 -19.34 -1.45
N ALA A 305 -2.19 -19.72 -1.57
CA ALA A 305 -1.23 -19.56 -0.49
C ALA A 305 0.18 -19.26 -1.03
N ILE A 306 0.94 -18.51 -0.23
CA ILE A 306 2.36 -18.22 -0.49
C ILE A 306 3.14 -18.55 0.77
N ILE A 307 4.22 -19.32 0.63
CA ILE A 307 5.17 -19.61 1.70
C ILE A 307 6.49 -18.92 1.38
N LEU A 308 6.92 -18.00 2.23
CA LEU A 308 8.22 -17.36 2.14
C LEU A 308 9.24 -18.18 2.92
N ALA A 309 9.76 -19.24 2.30
CA ALA A 309 10.84 -20.05 2.85
C ALA A 309 12.20 -19.33 2.80
N ARG A 310 12.26 -18.22 2.06
CA ARG A 310 13.39 -17.29 1.99
C ARG A 310 13.06 -16.01 2.78
N PRO A 311 13.66 -15.77 3.95
CA PRO A 311 13.61 -14.46 4.59
C PRO A 311 14.29 -13.40 3.70
N THR A 312 13.77 -12.18 3.72
CA THR A 312 14.32 -11.05 2.94
C THR A 312 14.24 -9.74 3.71
N LYS A 313 15.19 -8.84 3.46
CA LYS A 313 15.19 -7.45 3.94
C LYS A 313 14.71 -6.48 2.84
N SER A 314 14.46 -6.98 1.64
CA SER A 314 13.99 -6.21 0.49
C SER A 314 12.46 -6.08 0.49
N THR A 315 11.95 -4.88 0.77
CA THR A 315 10.52 -4.58 0.67
C THR A 315 9.99 -4.79 -0.74
N LEU A 316 10.80 -4.46 -1.76
CA LEU A 316 10.45 -4.67 -3.16
C LEU A 316 10.18 -6.14 -3.45
N LEU A 317 11.16 -7.02 -3.13
CA LEU A 317 11.03 -8.45 -3.35
C LEU A 317 9.81 -9.02 -2.59
N TYR A 318 9.65 -8.65 -1.32
CA TYR A 318 8.53 -9.11 -0.51
C TYR A 318 7.18 -8.69 -1.13
N THR A 319 7.04 -7.43 -1.53
CA THR A 319 5.80 -6.91 -2.15
C THR A 319 5.50 -7.61 -3.49
N GLN A 320 6.51 -7.89 -4.30
CA GLN A 320 6.34 -8.63 -5.56
C GLN A 320 5.87 -10.06 -5.32
N VAL A 321 6.47 -10.76 -4.34
CA VAL A 321 6.10 -12.12 -3.95
C VAL A 321 4.66 -12.18 -3.44
N VAL A 322 4.30 -11.36 -2.45
CA VAL A 322 2.94 -11.31 -1.89
C VAL A 322 1.92 -10.94 -2.96
N GLY A 323 2.29 -10.03 -3.86
CA GLY A 323 1.46 -9.61 -4.99
C GLY A 323 1.09 -10.74 -5.96
N ARG A 324 1.77 -11.90 -5.94
CA ARG A 324 1.35 -13.09 -6.72
C ARG A 324 0.07 -13.70 -6.18
N GLY A 325 -0.17 -13.58 -4.87
CA GLY A 325 -1.38 -14.08 -4.21
C GLY A 325 -2.55 -13.11 -4.19
N THR A 326 -2.37 -11.84 -4.56
CA THR A 326 -3.44 -10.83 -4.44
C THR A 326 -4.46 -10.83 -5.58
N ARG A 327 -4.23 -11.59 -6.66
CA ARG A 327 -5.17 -11.62 -7.78
C ARG A 327 -6.47 -12.28 -7.40
N LEU A 328 -7.58 -11.70 -7.90
CA LEU A 328 -8.91 -12.28 -7.75
C LEU A 328 -9.04 -13.52 -8.63
N ASP A 329 -9.70 -14.53 -8.09
CA ASP A 329 -10.08 -15.74 -8.80
C ASP A 329 -11.42 -16.25 -8.27
N GLU A 330 -12.13 -17.01 -9.08
CA GLU A 330 -13.43 -17.57 -8.68
C GLU A 330 -13.23 -18.57 -7.53
N GLY A 331 -14.02 -18.42 -6.47
CA GLY A 331 -13.92 -19.26 -5.26
C GLY A 331 -12.71 -18.97 -4.36
N LYS A 332 -11.99 -17.85 -4.58
CA LYS A 332 -10.86 -17.44 -3.76
C LYS A 332 -11.22 -16.26 -2.87
N ASP A 333 -11.55 -16.52 -1.61
CA ASP A 333 -11.91 -15.51 -0.61
C ASP A 333 -10.70 -14.74 -0.08
N ASN A 334 -9.57 -15.45 0.09
CA ASN A 334 -8.32 -14.87 0.61
C ASN A 334 -7.10 -15.63 0.08
N CYS A 335 -5.92 -15.04 0.30
CA CYS A 335 -4.64 -15.71 0.10
C CYS A 335 -3.89 -15.79 1.43
N LEU A 336 -3.44 -17.00 1.78
CA LEU A 336 -2.62 -17.22 2.96
C LEU A 336 -1.17 -16.82 2.67
N ILE A 337 -0.58 -16.06 3.56
CA ILE A 337 0.84 -15.71 3.53
C ILE A 337 1.50 -16.31 4.77
N ILE A 338 2.44 -17.20 4.54
CA ILE A 338 3.19 -17.87 5.62
C ILE A 338 4.63 -17.38 5.59
N ASP A 339 4.95 -16.56 6.58
CA ASP A 339 6.31 -16.07 6.82
C ASP A 339 7.07 -17.03 7.74
N ILE A 340 8.21 -17.53 7.28
CA ILE A 340 9.12 -18.29 8.12
C ILE A 340 10.03 -17.30 8.85
N SER A 341 9.90 -17.25 10.18
CA SER A 341 10.61 -16.31 11.04
C SER A 341 11.75 -16.99 11.75
N ASP A 342 12.95 -16.58 11.37
CA ASP A 342 14.23 -17.05 11.88
C ASP A 342 14.83 -16.03 12.85
N THR A 343 15.79 -16.41 13.68
CA THR A 343 16.50 -15.48 14.58
C THR A 343 17.43 -14.58 13.77
N THR A 344 17.35 -13.26 13.98
CA THR A 344 18.19 -12.27 13.30
C THR A 344 18.74 -11.22 14.25
N LYS A 345 19.89 -10.62 13.88
CA LYS A 345 20.50 -9.48 14.57
C LYS A 345 20.23 -8.18 13.81
N GLY A 346 19.92 -7.11 14.52
CA GLY A 346 19.68 -5.81 13.90
C GLY A 346 18.34 -5.71 13.17
N LYS A 347 18.34 -5.11 11.96
CA LYS A 347 17.12 -4.94 11.16
C LYS A 347 16.52 -6.30 10.78
N LYS A 348 15.30 -6.54 11.23
CA LYS A 348 14.55 -7.77 10.98
C LYS A 348 14.16 -7.93 9.50
N PRO A 349 13.95 -9.17 9.04
CA PRO A 349 13.36 -9.43 7.73
C PRO A 349 11.98 -8.75 7.59
N ILE A 350 11.61 -8.47 6.34
CA ILE A 350 10.27 -8.00 6.01
C ILE A 350 9.29 -9.14 6.20
N GLY A 351 8.12 -8.84 6.74
CA GLY A 351 7.01 -9.78 6.88
C GLY A 351 5.69 -9.13 6.55
N LEU A 352 4.62 -9.90 6.46
CA LEU A 352 3.30 -9.40 6.05
C LEU A 352 2.82 -8.20 6.87
N PRO A 353 2.98 -8.18 8.21
CA PRO A 353 2.58 -7.03 9.03
C PRO A 353 3.21 -5.71 8.57
N THR A 354 4.48 -5.74 8.18
CA THR A 354 5.22 -4.53 7.81
C THR A 354 4.73 -3.84 6.53
N LEU A 355 4.00 -4.55 5.67
CA LEU A 355 3.42 -3.96 4.45
C LEU A 355 2.39 -2.86 4.75
N LEU A 356 1.70 -2.94 5.88
CA LEU A 356 0.72 -1.94 6.31
C LEU A 356 1.13 -1.17 7.56
N GLY A 357 2.43 -1.22 7.91
CA GLY A 357 3.01 -0.41 8.98
C GLY A 357 2.92 -1.01 10.38
N LEU A 358 2.50 -2.28 10.53
CA LEU A 358 2.57 -2.95 11.82
C LEU A 358 4.03 -3.31 12.19
N PRO A 359 4.33 -3.52 13.48
CA PRO A 359 5.66 -3.94 13.91
C PRO A 359 6.15 -5.21 13.21
N PRO A 360 7.46 -5.35 12.94
CA PRO A 360 7.99 -6.54 12.27
C PRO A 360 7.72 -7.86 13.00
N ASP A 361 7.55 -7.81 14.32
CA ASP A 361 7.26 -8.99 15.16
C ASP A 361 5.78 -9.23 15.39
N PHE A 362 4.93 -8.40 14.83
CA PHE A 362 3.49 -8.56 14.98
C PHE A 362 3.02 -9.90 14.40
N ASP A 363 2.26 -10.65 15.16
CA ASP A 363 1.70 -11.94 14.75
C ASP A 363 0.22 -11.78 14.41
N LEU A 364 -0.10 -11.99 13.12
CA LEU A 364 -1.48 -11.93 12.63
C LEU A 364 -2.30 -13.16 13.02
N ASN A 365 -1.63 -14.29 13.31
CA ASN A 365 -2.26 -15.53 13.76
C ASN A 365 -3.52 -15.94 12.97
N GLY A 366 -3.43 -15.86 11.65
CA GLY A 366 -4.53 -16.23 10.76
C GLY A 366 -5.62 -15.17 10.57
N GLN A 367 -5.35 -13.94 11.00
CA GLN A 367 -6.27 -12.83 10.80
C GLN A 367 -5.97 -12.08 9.49
N ASP A 368 -6.97 -11.33 9.01
CA ASP A 368 -6.84 -10.47 7.83
C ASP A 368 -5.94 -9.28 8.12
N LEU A 369 -4.96 -9.07 7.24
CA LEU A 369 -3.97 -8.01 7.38
C LEU A 369 -4.60 -6.60 7.44
N VAL A 370 -5.60 -6.35 6.59
CA VAL A 370 -6.21 -5.00 6.49
C VAL A 370 -7.02 -4.69 7.72
N ASP A 371 -7.83 -5.65 8.19
CA ASP A 371 -8.66 -5.46 9.39
C ASP A 371 -7.79 -5.21 10.64
N VAL A 372 -6.73 -6.02 10.81
CA VAL A 372 -5.78 -5.84 11.93
C VAL A 372 -4.98 -4.54 11.83
N ALA A 373 -4.54 -4.18 10.62
CA ALA A 373 -3.81 -2.92 10.42
C ALA A 373 -4.68 -1.69 10.72
N GLU A 374 -5.97 -1.77 10.44
CA GLU A 374 -6.92 -0.72 10.80
C GLU A 374 -7.08 -0.59 12.32
N GLU A 375 -7.23 -1.72 13.02
CA GLU A 375 -7.31 -1.73 14.49
C GLU A 375 -6.02 -1.19 15.12
N TYR A 376 -4.86 -1.59 14.60
CA TYR A 376 -3.57 -1.11 15.07
C TYR A 376 -3.42 0.40 14.86
N LYS A 377 -3.72 0.91 13.65
CA LYS A 377 -3.67 2.35 13.33
C LYS A 377 -4.61 3.16 14.23
N ALA A 378 -5.80 2.64 14.53
CA ALA A 378 -6.73 3.28 15.45
C ALA A 378 -6.15 3.34 16.87
N LEU A 379 -5.52 2.27 17.36
CA LEU A 379 -4.83 2.27 18.65
C LEU A 379 -3.61 3.20 18.64
N GLU A 380 -2.80 3.17 17.57
CA GLU A 380 -1.64 4.04 17.39
C GLU A 380 -2.02 5.53 17.44
N TYR A 381 -3.14 5.87 16.80
CA TYR A 381 -3.69 7.23 16.87
C TYR A 381 -4.05 7.62 18.32
N LEU A 382 -4.65 6.70 19.07
CA LEU A 382 -5.06 6.94 20.47
C LEU A 382 -3.86 6.95 21.45
N SER A 383 -2.92 6.03 21.25
CA SER A 383 -1.75 5.87 22.11
C SER A 383 -0.60 5.20 21.36
N PRO A 384 0.29 5.97 20.69
CA PRO A 384 1.42 5.43 19.94
C PRO A 384 2.30 4.48 20.77
N THR A 385 2.55 4.82 22.04
CA THR A 385 3.40 4.04 22.94
C THR A 385 2.80 2.66 23.23
N ARG A 386 1.49 2.55 23.37
CA ARG A 386 0.79 1.28 23.59
C ARG A 386 0.72 0.47 22.30
N ALA A 387 0.45 1.10 21.16
CA ALA A 387 0.45 0.42 19.89
C ALA A 387 1.81 -0.25 19.62
N MET A 388 2.92 0.43 19.90
CA MET A 388 4.27 -0.14 19.75
C MET A 388 4.54 -1.37 20.64
N GLN A 389 3.78 -1.56 21.72
CA GLN A 389 3.89 -2.73 22.60
C GLN A 389 3.04 -3.91 22.15
N CYS A 390 2.10 -3.69 21.22
CA CYS A 390 1.25 -4.76 20.70
C CYS A 390 2.00 -5.59 19.68
N LEU A 391 2.04 -6.89 19.90
CA LEU A 391 2.63 -7.89 19.00
C LEU A 391 1.60 -8.87 18.44
N SER A 392 0.32 -8.69 18.79
CA SER A 392 -0.80 -9.50 18.31
C SER A 392 -2.11 -8.70 18.37
N SER A 393 -3.15 -9.19 17.70
CA SER A 393 -4.50 -8.63 17.80
C SER A 393 -5.09 -8.80 19.21
N GLU A 394 -4.67 -9.83 19.93
CA GLU A 394 -5.07 -10.01 21.34
C GLU A 394 -4.53 -8.88 22.21
N ASP A 395 -3.26 -8.46 21.95
CA ASP A 395 -2.68 -7.31 22.65
C ASP A 395 -3.43 -6.03 22.33
N ILE A 396 -3.79 -5.79 21.06
CA ILE A 396 -4.61 -4.65 20.65
C ILE A 396 -5.92 -4.66 21.42
N ASN A 397 -6.63 -5.78 21.44
CA ASN A 397 -7.90 -5.94 22.14
C ASN A 397 -7.78 -5.74 23.67
N LEU A 398 -6.69 -6.21 24.28
CA LEU A 398 -6.39 -5.97 25.70
C LEU A 398 -6.16 -4.49 25.97
N GLN A 399 -5.38 -3.82 25.12
CA GLN A 399 -5.16 -2.37 25.23
C GLN A 399 -6.47 -1.60 25.05
N TYR A 400 -7.31 -1.96 24.08
CA TYR A 400 -8.65 -1.38 23.94
C TYR A 400 -9.54 -1.62 25.14
N LYS A 401 -9.57 -2.81 25.72
CA LYS A 401 -10.35 -3.09 26.95
C LYS A 401 -9.89 -2.25 28.14
N GLN A 402 -8.58 -2.03 28.28
CA GLN A 402 -8.02 -1.17 29.33
C GLN A 402 -8.32 0.31 29.11
N VAL A 403 -8.47 0.71 27.85
CA VAL A 403 -8.77 2.08 27.44
C VAL A 403 -10.29 2.32 27.35
N ASN A 404 -11.07 1.34 26.95
CA ASN A 404 -12.48 1.48 26.53
C ASN A 404 -13.53 1.47 27.65
N LEU A 405 -13.16 1.32 28.93
CA LEU A 405 -14.16 1.49 29.97
C LEU A 405 -14.75 2.91 30.03
N PHE A 406 -14.14 3.89 29.33
CA PHE A 406 -14.53 5.29 29.39
C PHE A 406 -14.24 6.11 28.13
N MET A 407 -14.06 5.49 26.96
CA MET A 407 -13.72 6.22 25.73
C MET A 407 -14.92 6.50 24.83
N PRO A 408 -15.02 7.74 24.30
CA PRO A 408 -15.81 7.98 23.10
C PRO A 408 -15.21 7.21 21.92
N VAL A 409 -16.08 6.78 21.02
CA VAL A 409 -15.72 6.12 19.76
C VAL A 409 -14.56 6.87 19.08
N PRO A 410 -13.51 6.16 18.63
CA PRO A 410 -12.44 6.82 17.89
C PRO A 410 -13.01 7.63 16.73
N PRO A 411 -12.41 8.77 16.37
CA PRO A 411 -12.88 9.56 15.24
C PRO A 411 -13.01 8.65 14.04
N ASN A 412 -14.16 8.74 13.37
CA ASN A 412 -14.48 7.89 12.23
C ASN A 412 -13.30 7.89 11.24
N LYS A 413 -12.88 6.69 10.84
CA LYS A 413 -11.77 6.45 9.90
C LYS A 413 -11.82 7.34 8.65
N VAL A 414 -13.00 7.77 8.25
CA VAL A 414 -13.27 8.66 7.13
C VAL A 414 -12.69 10.06 7.38
N VAL A 415 -12.78 10.57 8.61
CA VAL A 415 -12.26 11.90 8.96
C VAL A 415 -10.75 11.98 8.78
N LEU A 416 -10.02 10.95 9.25
CA LEU A 416 -8.55 10.90 9.18
C LEU A 416 -8.02 10.78 7.75
N GLN A 417 -8.85 10.33 6.80
CA GLN A 417 -8.48 10.25 5.39
C GLN A 417 -8.55 11.61 4.69
N TYR A 418 -9.35 12.57 5.22
CA TYR A 418 -9.69 13.79 4.51
C TYR A 418 -9.23 15.06 5.20
N SER A 419 -8.98 15.03 6.52
CA SER A 419 -8.56 16.20 7.30
C SER A 419 -7.46 15.84 8.32
N LYS A 420 -6.51 16.76 8.51
CA LYS A 420 -5.50 16.70 9.59
C LYS A 420 -5.99 17.38 10.87
N LEU A 421 -7.17 17.97 10.85
CA LEU A 421 -7.75 18.67 11.99
C LEU A 421 -8.59 17.71 12.84
N ILE A 422 -8.82 18.09 14.10
CA ILE A 422 -9.46 17.23 15.09
C ILE A 422 -10.97 17.41 15.04
N TRP A 423 -11.57 16.65 14.19
CA TRP A 423 -13.01 16.53 14.11
C TRP A 423 -13.53 15.50 15.12
N SER A 424 -14.61 15.82 15.78
CA SER A 424 -15.38 14.90 16.61
C SER A 424 -16.63 14.45 15.85
N GLU A 425 -16.87 13.15 15.78
CA GLU A 425 -18.15 12.62 15.32
C GLU A 425 -19.16 12.72 16.44
N ILE A 426 -20.25 13.45 16.21
CA ILE A 426 -21.29 13.70 17.20
C ILE A 426 -22.42 12.68 17.07
N SER A 427 -22.74 12.30 15.84
CA SER A 427 -23.70 11.26 15.46
C SER A 427 -23.43 10.82 14.03
N ASP A 428 -24.14 9.82 13.55
CA ASP A 428 -24.07 9.39 12.16
C ASP A 428 -24.19 10.58 11.21
N ASN A 429 -23.18 10.79 10.36
CA ASN A 429 -23.10 11.87 9.37
C ASN A 429 -23.12 13.30 9.95
N LEU A 430 -22.75 13.50 11.22
CA LEU A 430 -22.56 14.80 11.84
C LEU A 430 -21.18 14.88 12.50
N TYR A 431 -20.33 15.73 11.97
CA TYR A 431 -18.97 15.97 12.46
C TYR A 431 -18.83 17.41 12.94
N ARG A 432 -18.06 17.62 14.02
CA ARG A 432 -17.80 18.94 14.57
C ARG A 432 -16.33 19.17 14.84
N LEU A 433 -15.83 20.34 14.44
CA LEU A 433 -14.52 20.87 14.77
C LEU A 433 -14.70 22.05 15.71
N THR A 434 -14.29 21.92 16.95
CA THR A 434 -14.29 23.03 17.93
C THR A 434 -13.03 23.86 17.72
N ILE A 435 -13.18 25.06 17.16
CA ILE A 435 -12.07 25.98 16.86
C ILE A 435 -11.54 26.59 18.15
N ASN A 436 -12.44 27.06 19.01
CA ASN A 436 -12.16 27.56 20.36
C ASN A 436 -13.43 27.48 21.21
N ASN A 437 -13.45 28.09 22.42
CA ASN A 437 -14.61 28.06 23.33
C ASN A 437 -15.87 28.76 22.78
N HIS A 438 -15.78 29.47 21.66
CA HIS A 438 -16.81 30.30 21.10
C HIS A 438 -17.18 29.94 19.67
N GLU A 439 -16.29 29.26 18.95
CA GLU A 439 -16.44 29.04 17.51
C GLU A 439 -16.31 27.56 17.18
N SER A 440 -17.13 27.07 16.26
CA SER A 440 -17.06 25.69 15.75
C SER A 440 -17.45 25.63 14.28
N LEU A 441 -16.95 24.60 13.58
CA LEU A 441 -17.47 24.14 12.32
C LEU A 441 -18.23 22.84 12.52
N SER A 442 -19.32 22.67 11.78
CA SER A 442 -20.04 21.39 11.69
C SER A 442 -20.14 20.97 10.23
N ILE A 443 -19.95 19.67 9.98
CA ILE A 443 -20.20 19.03 8.69
C ILE A 443 -21.33 18.03 8.92
N TYR A 444 -22.40 18.15 8.15
CA TYR A 444 -23.54 17.24 8.26
C TYR A 444 -24.22 17.04 6.91
N GLN A 445 -24.95 15.92 6.78
CA GLN A 445 -25.75 15.66 5.60
C GLN A 445 -27.12 16.33 5.75
N ASP A 446 -27.48 17.24 4.82
CA ASP A 446 -28.77 17.91 4.82
C ASP A 446 -29.90 16.97 4.31
N THR A 447 -31.14 17.45 4.39
CA THR A 447 -32.33 16.69 3.96
C THR A 447 -32.35 16.34 2.47
N LEU A 448 -31.50 16.97 1.67
CA LEU A 448 -31.32 16.71 0.24
C LEU A 448 -30.13 15.77 -0.02
N GLY A 449 -29.50 15.24 1.04
CA GLY A 449 -28.36 14.35 0.94
C GLY A 449 -27.03 15.04 0.63
N ARG A 450 -26.96 16.38 0.66
CA ARG A 450 -25.73 17.14 0.40
C ARG A 450 -24.95 17.34 1.70
N TRP A 451 -23.63 17.31 1.61
CA TRP A 451 -22.75 17.59 2.74
C TRP A 451 -22.62 19.10 2.97
N THR A 452 -23.20 19.59 4.07
CA THR A 452 -23.25 21.00 4.42
C THR A 452 -22.18 21.32 5.44
N VAL A 453 -21.43 22.39 5.17
CA VAL A 453 -20.43 22.96 6.11
C VAL A 453 -21.06 24.21 6.75
N GLU A 454 -21.21 24.17 8.08
CA GLU A 454 -21.79 25.27 8.87
C GLU A 454 -20.76 25.80 9.88
N TYR A 455 -20.55 27.10 9.89
CA TYR A 455 -19.83 27.82 10.93
C TYR A 455 -20.81 28.33 11.99
N TYR A 456 -20.42 28.21 13.26
CA TYR A 456 -21.18 28.68 14.39
C TYR A 456 -20.33 29.51 15.36
N ASP A 457 -20.79 30.72 15.70
CA ASP A 457 -20.21 31.59 16.72
C ASP A 457 -21.21 31.69 17.89
N VAL A 458 -20.82 31.16 19.05
CA VAL A 458 -21.68 31.08 20.24
C VAL A 458 -22.00 32.49 20.80
N ASP A 459 -21.00 33.37 20.82
CA ASP A 459 -21.16 34.71 21.41
C ASP A 459 -22.13 35.59 20.62
N LYS A 460 -22.03 35.50 19.30
CA LYS A 460 -22.90 36.25 18.40
C LYS A 460 -24.22 35.56 18.12
N LYS A 461 -24.37 34.30 18.57
CA LYS A 461 -25.46 33.40 18.17
C LYS A 461 -25.64 33.35 16.64
N TYR A 462 -24.51 33.39 15.94
CA TYR A 462 -24.47 33.50 14.49
C TYR A 462 -24.14 32.19 13.87
N LYS A 463 -24.95 31.78 12.90
CA LYS A 463 -24.75 30.60 12.06
C LYS A 463 -24.57 31.02 10.62
N GLN A 464 -23.59 30.45 9.95
CA GLN A 464 -23.34 30.68 8.54
C GLN A 464 -23.09 29.36 7.83
N ILE A 465 -23.86 29.07 6.79
CA ILE A 465 -23.55 27.98 5.87
C ILE A 465 -22.42 28.45 4.96
N LEU A 466 -21.29 27.76 5.02
CA LEU A 466 -20.11 28.07 4.22
C LEU A 466 -20.19 27.43 2.83
N GLY A 467 -20.96 26.35 2.68
CA GLY A 467 -21.17 25.70 1.41
C GLY A 467 -21.88 24.35 1.53
N HIS A 468 -22.31 23.87 0.36
CA HIS A 468 -22.86 22.53 0.18
C HIS A 468 -21.95 21.77 -0.78
N GLN A 469 -21.52 20.57 -0.38
CA GLN A 469 -20.59 19.74 -1.14
C GLN A 469 -21.29 18.46 -1.62
N ILE A 470 -20.81 17.90 -2.72
CA ILE A 470 -21.38 16.69 -3.31
C ILE A 470 -20.99 15.47 -2.48
N ASP A 471 -19.76 15.45 -1.96
CA ASP A 471 -19.25 14.36 -1.16
C ASP A 471 -18.62 14.84 0.16
N MET A 472 -18.48 13.92 1.11
CA MET A 472 -17.94 14.18 2.44
C MET A 472 -16.48 14.67 2.39
N ARG A 473 -15.66 14.13 1.48
CA ARG A 473 -14.25 14.51 1.34
C ARG A 473 -14.13 16.00 1.01
N GLN A 474 -14.93 16.48 0.04
CA GLN A 474 -14.92 17.88 -0.33
C GLN A 474 -15.36 18.78 0.83
N ALA A 475 -16.29 18.32 1.68
CA ALA A 475 -16.70 19.06 2.87
C ALA A 475 -15.56 19.22 3.88
N PHE A 476 -14.77 18.16 4.15
CA PHE A 476 -13.60 18.25 5.02
C PHE A 476 -12.51 19.14 4.43
N VAL A 477 -12.17 18.96 3.15
CA VAL A 477 -11.14 19.78 2.46
C VAL A 477 -11.53 21.26 2.44
N SER A 478 -12.78 21.59 2.12
CA SER A 478 -13.23 22.99 2.13
C SER A 478 -13.23 23.60 3.53
N SER A 479 -13.51 22.81 4.56
CA SER A 479 -13.43 23.24 5.95
C SER A 479 -12.00 23.52 6.39
N ASP A 480 -11.05 22.65 6.01
CA ASP A 480 -9.62 22.83 6.33
C ASP A 480 -9.07 24.10 5.66
N ILE A 481 -9.43 24.35 4.39
CA ILE A 481 -9.07 25.59 3.67
C ILE A 481 -9.68 26.80 4.39
N TRP A 482 -10.96 26.74 4.75
CA TRP A 482 -11.61 27.84 5.45
C TRP A 482 -10.93 28.17 6.79
N ILE A 483 -10.53 27.17 7.57
CA ILE A 483 -9.76 27.35 8.82
C ILE A 483 -8.41 27.99 8.53
N GLN A 484 -7.72 27.54 7.49
CA GLN A 484 -6.42 28.09 7.09
C GLN A 484 -6.54 29.58 6.74
N ASP A 485 -7.57 29.97 6.02
CA ASP A 485 -7.76 31.34 5.54
C ASP A 485 -8.31 32.27 6.61
N ASN A 486 -9.20 31.79 7.50
CA ASN A 486 -9.94 32.64 8.43
C ASN A 486 -9.52 32.47 9.90
N ARG A 487 -8.86 31.37 10.25
CA ARG A 487 -8.48 31.01 11.63
C ARG A 487 -7.07 30.40 11.71
N SER A 488 -6.14 30.91 10.94
CA SER A 488 -4.76 30.38 10.85
C SER A 488 -4.05 30.29 12.20
N SER A 489 -4.33 31.22 13.12
CA SER A 489 -3.79 31.18 14.49
C SER A 489 -4.28 29.99 15.32
N ALA A 490 -5.41 29.38 14.97
CA ALA A 490 -5.94 28.20 15.65
C ALA A 490 -5.36 26.90 15.12
N LEU A 491 -4.73 26.88 13.93
CA LEU A 491 -4.20 25.67 13.30
C LEU A 491 -3.28 24.85 14.23
N ALA A 492 -2.37 25.51 14.93
CA ALA A 492 -1.46 24.83 15.86
C ALA A 492 -2.16 24.10 17.02
N LEU A 493 -3.39 24.52 17.36
CA LEU A 493 -4.22 23.88 18.39
C LEU A 493 -5.12 22.80 17.80
N LEU A 494 -5.49 22.93 16.53
CA LEU A 494 -6.42 22.06 15.82
C LEU A 494 -5.72 20.90 15.11
N ASP A 495 -4.40 21.02 14.85
CA ASP A 495 -3.61 19.96 14.23
C ASP A 495 -3.54 18.73 15.15
N SER A 496 -3.93 17.58 14.62
CA SER A 496 -3.87 16.29 15.32
C SER A 496 -2.45 15.92 15.76
N ASN A 497 -1.42 16.38 15.04
CA ASN A 497 0.00 16.10 15.28
C ASN A 497 0.71 17.20 16.09
N ALA A 498 0.02 18.18 16.64
CA ALA A 498 0.64 19.25 17.40
C ALA A 498 1.40 18.74 18.63
N ALA A 499 2.69 19.11 18.78
CA ALA A 499 3.60 18.58 19.80
C ALA A 499 3.07 18.70 21.25
N TRP A 500 2.35 19.78 21.57
CA TRP A 500 1.77 20.00 22.90
C TRP A 500 0.72 18.94 23.32
N ARG A 501 0.19 18.20 22.35
CA ARG A 501 -0.80 17.14 22.59
C ARG A 501 -0.19 15.91 23.24
N ALA A 502 1.10 15.69 23.04
CA ALA A 502 1.87 14.62 23.66
C ALA A 502 2.17 14.87 25.15
N ASP A 503 2.01 16.11 25.63
CA ASP A 503 2.18 16.44 27.05
C ASP A 503 1.13 15.73 27.92
N GLY A 504 1.42 15.57 29.22
CA GLY A 504 0.45 15.05 30.18
C GLY A 504 -0.73 16.01 30.39
N PRO A 505 -1.89 15.50 30.88
CA PRO A 505 -3.06 16.31 31.11
C PRO A 505 -2.82 17.44 32.10
N THR A 506 -3.41 18.62 31.85
CA THR A 506 -3.32 19.73 32.80
C THR A 506 -4.05 19.41 34.12
N PRO A 507 -3.70 20.06 35.24
CA PRO A 507 -4.41 19.90 36.51
C PRO A 507 -5.94 20.12 36.39
N ALA A 508 -6.37 21.06 35.54
CA ALA A 508 -7.78 21.33 35.30
C ALA A 508 -8.46 20.18 34.56
N GLN A 509 -7.83 19.63 33.53
CA GLN A 509 -8.32 18.46 32.80
C GLN A 509 -8.39 17.25 33.72
N THR A 510 -7.33 17.00 34.48
CA THR A 510 -7.28 15.92 35.48
C THR A 510 -8.43 16.01 36.49
N LYS A 511 -8.68 17.21 37.02
CA LYS A 511 -9.78 17.45 37.97
C LYS A 511 -11.14 17.20 37.33
N PHE A 512 -11.35 17.69 36.10
CA PHE A 512 -12.62 17.49 35.39
C PHE A 512 -12.88 16.00 35.12
N LEU A 513 -11.90 15.27 34.57
CA LEU A 513 -12.03 13.87 34.24
C LEU A 513 -12.27 13.01 35.49
N LYS A 514 -11.51 13.25 36.58
CA LYS A 514 -11.73 12.57 37.86
C LYS A 514 -13.12 12.80 38.46
N SER A 515 -13.67 14.02 38.31
CA SER A 515 -15.03 14.34 38.78
C SER A 515 -16.12 13.57 38.03
N ARG A 516 -15.78 12.95 36.90
CA ARG A 516 -16.64 12.11 36.06
C ARG A 516 -16.33 10.61 36.19
N GLY A 517 -15.51 10.22 37.16
CA GLY A 517 -15.12 8.83 37.37
C GLY A 517 -14.10 8.31 36.36
N ILE A 518 -13.50 9.20 35.52
CA ILE A 518 -12.52 8.82 34.52
C ILE A 518 -11.14 8.75 35.14
N ALA A 519 -10.53 7.58 35.12
CA ALA A 519 -9.18 7.36 35.63
C ALA A 519 -8.15 8.07 34.74
N ILE A 520 -7.18 8.75 35.36
CA ILE A 520 -6.04 9.33 34.65
C ILE A 520 -4.93 8.28 34.64
N THR A 521 -4.59 7.81 33.45
CA THR A 521 -3.48 6.89 33.27
C THR A 521 -2.17 7.63 33.01
N PRO A 522 -1.01 7.03 33.29
CA PRO A 522 0.29 7.65 33.01
C PRO A 522 0.48 8.06 31.53
N GLU A 523 -0.20 7.37 30.62
CA GLU A 523 -0.13 7.57 29.19
C GLU A 523 -1.18 8.56 28.64
N MET A 524 -2.07 9.05 29.49
CA MET A 524 -3.08 10.02 29.06
C MET A 524 -2.40 11.32 28.68
N THR A 525 -2.51 11.67 27.40
CA THR A 525 -1.95 12.94 26.89
C THR A 525 -2.92 14.10 27.07
N LYS A 526 -2.39 15.31 27.02
CA LYS A 526 -3.17 16.56 27.09
C LYS A 526 -4.16 16.69 25.92
N GLY A 527 -3.73 16.30 24.73
CA GLY A 527 -4.59 16.27 23.54
C GLY A 527 -5.75 15.32 23.71
N PHE A 528 -5.47 14.13 24.23
CA PHE A 528 -6.45 13.11 24.52
C PHE A 528 -7.45 13.52 25.59
N ALA A 529 -6.96 14.05 26.71
CA ALA A 529 -7.80 14.60 27.76
C ALA A 529 -8.73 15.71 27.26
N SER A 530 -8.23 16.58 26.37
CA SER A 530 -9.05 17.63 25.73
C SER A 530 -10.18 17.04 24.90
N GLN A 531 -9.93 16.00 24.13
CA GLN A 531 -10.91 15.34 23.27
C GLN A 531 -12.02 14.67 24.09
N ILE A 532 -11.68 13.93 25.16
CA ILE A 532 -12.66 13.36 26.08
C ILE A 532 -13.54 14.45 26.67
N ILE A 533 -12.94 15.53 27.15
CA ILE A 533 -13.66 16.65 27.75
C ILE A 533 -14.62 17.29 26.76
N SER A 534 -14.19 17.54 25.53
CA SER A 534 -15.05 18.08 24.47
C SER A 534 -16.25 17.20 24.19
N ASN A 535 -16.04 15.90 24.04
CA ASN A 535 -17.12 14.93 23.81
C ASN A 535 -18.11 14.85 24.99
N ILE A 536 -17.63 14.90 26.22
CA ILE A 536 -18.51 14.94 27.41
C ILE A 536 -19.37 16.20 27.40
N ILE A 537 -18.75 17.36 27.13
CA ILE A 537 -19.47 18.65 27.12
C ILE A 537 -20.52 18.66 25.99
N GLU A 538 -20.22 18.12 24.83
CA GLU A 538 -21.12 18.14 23.68
C GLU A 538 -22.29 17.16 23.80
N ASN A 539 -22.07 15.99 24.42
CA ASN A 539 -23.10 14.96 24.58
C ASN A 539 -23.94 15.08 25.86
N ASP A 540 -23.54 15.94 26.83
CA ASP A 540 -24.30 16.21 28.04
C ASP A 540 -24.94 17.60 27.98
N PRO A 541 -26.28 17.72 27.79
CA PRO A 541 -26.97 19.02 27.70
C PRO A 541 -26.75 19.94 28.90
N GLN A 542 -26.55 19.35 30.11
CA GLN A 542 -26.28 20.12 31.32
C GLN A 542 -24.87 20.70 31.33
N GLU A 543 -23.87 19.89 30.91
CA GLU A 543 -22.48 20.36 30.81
C GLU A 543 -22.29 21.34 29.68
N LYS A 544 -22.98 21.16 28.55
CA LYS A 544 -23.00 22.12 27.45
C LYS A 544 -23.50 23.51 27.94
N LYS A 545 -24.64 23.53 28.67
CA LYS A 545 -25.20 24.76 29.25
C LYS A 545 -24.26 25.41 30.28
N LYS A 546 -23.57 24.58 31.11
CA LYS A 546 -22.58 25.08 32.08
C LYS A 546 -21.32 25.64 31.38
N ALA A 547 -20.86 24.98 30.32
CA ALA A 547 -19.71 25.45 29.54
C ALA A 547 -20.04 26.80 28.86
N GLU A 548 -21.21 26.94 28.24
CA GLU A 548 -21.71 28.16 27.66
C GLU A 548 -21.82 29.29 28.69
N GLN A 549 -22.35 29.01 29.89
CA GLN A 549 -22.42 30.00 30.98
C GLN A 549 -21.03 30.42 31.47
N ARG A 550 -20.07 29.50 31.62
CA ARG A 550 -18.68 29.81 32.02
C ARG A 550 -17.98 30.68 30.98
N ALA A 551 -18.19 30.40 29.69
CA ALA A 551 -17.65 31.18 28.59
C ALA A 551 -18.21 32.60 28.62
N TYR A 552 -19.55 32.77 28.79
CA TYR A 552 -20.21 34.05 28.92
C TYR A 552 -19.65 34.89 30.09
N TRP A 553 -19.49 34.32 31.29
CA TRP A 553 -18.96 35.03 32.45
C TRP A 553 -17.49 35.40 32.32
N LYS A 554 -16.68 34.56 31.64
CA LYS A 554 -15.27 34.85 31.38
C LYS A 554 -15.09 36.02 30.44
N ASN A 555 -15.89 36.12 29.39
CA ASN A 555 -15.90 37.25 28.46
C ASN A 555 -16.42 38.56 29.12
N LYS A 556 -17.45 38.48 29.93
CA LYS A 556 -17.99 39.63 30.64
C LYS A 556 -16.96 40.22 31.64
N ASN A 557 -16.10 39.40 32.20
CA ASN A 557 -15.05 39.84 33.14
C ASN A 557 -13.76 40.30 32.41
N SER A 558 -13.48 39.82 31.20
CA SER A 558 -12.38 40.34 30.38
C SER A 558 -12.66 41.73 29.83
N ASN A 559 -13.91 42.03 29.49
CA ASN A 559 -14.34 43.35 29.03
C ASN A 559 -14.48 44.42 30.16
N LYS A 560 -14.28 44.04 31.44
CA LYS A 560 -14.25 44.97 32.57
C LYS A 560 -12.84 45.40 32.99
N ARG A 561 -11.81 44.99 32.26
CA ARG A 561 -10.39 45.32 32.53
C ARG A 561 -9.78 46.28 31.48
N TRP A 562 -10.60 47.17 30.91
CA TRP A 562 -10.14 48.36 30.15
C TRP A 562 -10.81 49.59 30.75
#